data_a1e9b163e1c218a7dde841193dcf0ebc
#
_entry.id   a1e9b163e1c218a7dde841193dcf0ebc
#
_cell.length_a   1.000
_cell.length_b   1.000
_cell.length_c   1.000
_cell.angle_alpha   90.00
_cell.angle_beta   90.00
_cell.angle_gamma   90.00
#
_symmetry.space_group_name_H-M   'P 1'
#
loop_
_entity.id
_entity.type
_entity.pdbx_description
1 polymer ?
#
loop_
_entity_poly.entity_id
_entity_poly.type
_entity_poly.pdbx_seq_one_letter_code
_entity_poly.pdbx_strand_id
1 'polypeptide(L)'
;MHHLFYISKTLTARFRPLSVVAISILLVCACTVRAQEKTPKYEAAIHYAALNVTEKSDKDSGVGVRFTYNLNDYVGLEAETTQFQQTREGGGDNERQGLFGVRAGIRKKRYGLFAKVRPGLTRFYLLGTTPGPNVFEQGHTRFAVDVGGVFEYYLHRHAALRLDVGDTMVRFKPGDFFYQRLDEPMFVQRRLSHNFQLNVGFALRF
;
A
#
# COMPACT_ATOMS: atom_id res chain seq x y z
N MET A 1 46.81 -11.22 28.83
CA MET A 1 46.99 -9.97 28.09
C MET A 1 46.83 -10.28 26.61
N HIS A 2 45.63 -10.14 26.03
CA HIS A 2 45.43 -10.04 24.59
C HIS A 2 44.19 -9.20 24.37
N HIS A 3 44.41 -7.96 23.89
CA HIS A 3 43.35 -7.03 23.43
C HIS A 3 42.86 -7.48 22.07
N LEU A 4 41.58 -7.79 21.96
CA LEU A 4 40.86 -7.94 20.67
C LEU A 4 40.13 -6.65 20.34
N PHE A 5 40.65 -5.93 19.36
CA PHE A 5 40.03 -4.77 18.73
C PHE A 5 38.80 -5.23 17.92
N TYR A 6 37.62 -4.78 18.33
CA TYR A 6 36.39 -4.95 17.56
C TYR A 6 36.26 -3.76 16.62
N ILE A 7 36.50 -3.97 15.33
CA ILE A 7 36.31 -2.96 14.29
C ILE A 7 34.84 -2.97 13.89
N SER A 8 34.07 -1.97 14.34
CA SER A 8 32.74 -1.66 13.88
C SER A 8 32.80 -1.10 12.44
N LYS A 9 32.39 -1.90 11.46
CA LYS A 9 32.19 -1.41 10.08
C LYS A 9 30.82 -0.75 9.99
N THR A 10 30.78 0.56 10.11
CA THR A 10 29.62 1.37 9.73
C THR A 10 29.43 1.33 8.21
N LEU A 11 28.40 0.64 7.78
CA LEU A 11 27.99 0.60 6.37
C LEU A 11 27.24 1.89 6.04
N THR A 12 27.97 2.92 5.61
CA THR A 12 27.34 4.14 5.03
C THR A 12 26.81 3.81 3.64
N ALA A 13 25.49 3.68 3.52
CA ALA A 13 24.80 3.57 2.24
C ALA A 13 25.04 4.87 1.43
N ARG A 14 25.96 4.84 0.49
CA ARG A 14 26.15 5.90 -0.51
C ARG A 14 24.95 5.88 -1.46
N PHE A 15 23.97 6.73 -1.22
CA PHE A 15 22.98 7.08 -2.21
C PHE A 15 23.69 7.68 -3.42
N ARG A 16 23.67 6.99 -4.56
CA ARG A 16 24.31 7.43 -5.79
C ARG A 16 23.55 8.66 -6.31
N PRO A 17 24.24 9.79 -6.60
CA PRO A 17 23.60 11.02 -7.09
C PRO A 17 22.91 10.85 -8.44
N LEU A 18 23.20 9.79 -9.19
CA LEU A 18 22.54 9.46 -10.45
C LEU A 18 21.03 9.21 -10.31
N SER A 19 20.56 8.63 -9.20
CA SER A 19 19.13 8.38 -8.99
C SER A 19 18.35 9.67 -8.77
N VAL A 20 18.92 10.64 -8.10
CA VAL A 20 18.30 11.95 -7.85
C VAL A 20 18.21 12.76 -9.17
N VAL A 21 19.25 12.71 -10.00
CA VAL A 21 19.29 13.38 -11.31
C VAL A 21 18.27 12.75 -12.27
N ALA A 22 18.14 11.42 -12.30
CA ALA A 22 17.16 10.75 -13.14
C ALA A 22 15.71 11.10 -12.77
N ILE A 23 15.41 11.21 -11.47
CA ILE A 23 14.10 11.63 -10.97
C ILE A 23 13.83 13.09 -11.31
N SER A 24 14.84 13.97 -11.23
CA SER A 24 14.72 15.38 -11.57
C SER A 24 14.48 15.61 -13.07
N ILE A 25 15.12 14.84 -13.94
CA ILE A 25 14.91 14.91 -15.40
C ILE A 25 13.52 14.42 -15.78
N LEU A 26 12.99 13.37 -15.15
CA LEU A 26 11.62 12.90 -15.34
C LEU A 26 10.57 13.94 -14.91
N LEU A 27 10.84 14.71 -13.87
CA LEU A 27 9.97 15.79 -13.39
C LEU A 27 9.98 17.01 -14.32
N VAL A 28 11.11 17.34 -14.94
CA VAL A 28 11.24 18.51 -15.82
C VAL A 28 10.63 18.24 -17.20
N CYS A 29 10.72 17.03 -17.75
CA CYS A 29 10.08 16.67 -19.03
C CYS A 29 8.55 16.67 -18.99
N ALA A 30 7.93 16.71 -17.81
CA ALA A 30 6.48 16.73 -17.65
C ALA A 30 5.83 18.11 -17.85
N CYS A 31 6.61 19.19 -18.01
CA CYS A 31 6.07 20.56 -17.90
C CYS A 31 5.57 21.24 -19.18
N THR A 32 5.64 20.62 -20.34
CA THR A 32 5.25 21.32 -21.58
C THR A 32 4.29 20.51 -22.45
N VAL A 33 3.00 20.70 -22.30
CA VAL A 33 2.01 20.79 -23.41
C VAL A 33 0.63 21.20 -22.84
N ARG A 34 0.05 22.28 -23.32
CA ARG A 34 -1.35 22.69 -23.13
C ARG A 34 -2.18 22.18 -24.30
N ALA A 35 -3.16 21.36 -24.03
CA ALA A 35 -4.27 21.10 -24.92
C ALA A 35 -5.52 20.78 -24.09
N GLN A 36 -6.68 21.20 -24.56
CA GLN A 36 -7.98 21.00 -23.91
C GLN A 36 -8.33 19.50 -23.97
N GLU A 37 -8.45 18.82 -22.82
CA GLU A 37 -8.18 17.41 -22.77
C GLU A 37 -9.32 16.57 -22.24
N LYS A 38 -9.63 15.58 -23.06
CA LYS A 38 -10.36 14.37 -22.69
C LYS A 38 -9.61 13.67 -21.56
N THR A 39 -10.32 13.22 -20.53
CA THR A 39 -9.74 12.45 -19.42
C THR A 39 -8.91 11.28 -19.96
N PRO A 40 -7.66 11.13 -19.54
CA PRO A 40 -6.85 9.97 -19.91
C PRO A 40 -7.56 8.68 -19.56
N LYS A 41 -7.55 7.72 -20.47
CA LYS A 41 -8.35 6.52 -20.36
C LYS A 41 -7.76 5.51 -19.37
N TYR A 42 -6.43 5.50 -19.29
CA TYR A 42 -5.69 4.58 -18.43
C TYR A 42 -4.77 5.34 -17.49
N GLU A 43 -4.62 4.83 -16.27
CA GLU A 43 -3.67 5.34 -15.29
C GLU A 43 -2.95 4.16 -14.66
N ALA A 44 -1.61 4.25 -14.57
CA ALA A 44 -0.78 3.31 -13.84
C ALA A 44 -0.08 4.05 -12.70
N ALA A 45 -0.12 3.54 -11.49
CA ALA A 45 0.41 4.22 -10.32
C ALA A 45 1.24 3.30 -9.46
N ILE A 46 2.22 3.91 -8.77
CA ILE A 46 2.90 3.32 -7.62
C ILE A 46 2.46 4.11 -6.38
N HIS A 47 2.38 3.44 -5.24
CA HIS A 47 2.02 4.11 -3.99
C HIS A 47 2.72 3.49 -2.78
N TYR A 48 2.90 4.31 -1.77
CA TYR A 48 3.22 3.90 -0.41
C TYR A 48 1.92 3.87 0.38
N ALA A 49 1.73 2.81 1.16
CA ALA A 49 0.56 2.59 1.99
C ALA A 49 0.96 2.52 3.47
N ALA A 50 0.17 3.15 4.32
CA ALA A 50 0.21 2.99 5.76
C ALA A 50 -1.14 2.45 6.22
N LEU A 51 -1.12 1.31 6.89
CA LEU A 51 -2.29 0.60 7.40
C LEU A 51 -2.20 0.52 8.92
N ASN A 52 -3.23 1.02 9.60
CA ASN A 52 -3.37 0.86 11.03
C ASN A 52 -4.33 -0.30 11.30
N VAL A 53 -3.76 -1.45 11.70
CA VAL A 53 -4.53 -2.66 11.97
C VAL A 53 -5.05 -2.61 13.40
N THR A 54 -6.35 -2.36 13.57
CA THR A 54 -6.99 -2.17 14.87
C THR A 54 -6.82 -3.37 15.81
N GLU A 55 -6.89 -4.58 15.26
CA GLU A 55 -6.78 -5.81 16.07
C GLU A 55 -5.35 -6.11 16.55
N LYS A 56 -4.33 -5.57 15.86
CA LYS A 56 -2.92 -5.79 16.22
C LYS A 56 -2.31 -4.67 17.04
N SER A 57 -2.95 -3.50 17.12
CA SER A 57 -2.36 -2.23 17.62
C SER A 57 -1.06 -1.84 16.90
N ASP A 58 -0.80 -2.38 15.74
CA ASP A 58 0.41 -2.19 14.94
C ASP A 58 0.13 -1.36 13.70
N LYS A 59 1.17 -0.66 13.24
CA LYS A 59 1.15 0.11 12.00
C LYS A 59 1.96 -0.65 10.95
N ASP A 60 1.27 -1.12 9.93
CA ASP A 60 1.91 -1.77 8.79
C ASP A 60 2.15 -0.75 7.70
N SER A 61 3.32 -0.81 7.07
CA SER A 61 3.65 0.02 5.93
C SER A 61 3.96 -0.84 4.72
N GLY A 62 3.61 -0.35 3.53
CA GLY A 62 3.76 -1.14 2.33
C GLY A 62 3.96 -0.32 1.07
N VAL A 63 4.24 -1.02 0.01
CA VAL A 63 4.32 -0.46 -1.34
C VAL A 63 3.39 -1.23 -2.25
N GLY A 64 2.79 -0.54 -3.21
CA GLY A 64 1.86 -1.17 -4.12
C GLY A 64 1.83 -0.51 -5.49
N VAL A 65 1.10 -1.18 -6.37
CA VAL A 65 0.81 -0.70 -7.72
C VAL A 65 -0.69 -0.68 -7.94
N ARG A 66 -1.14 0.27 -8.74
CA ARG A 66 -2.54 0.44 -9.09
C ARG A 66 -2.67 0.68 -10.59
N PHE A 67 -3.69 0.09 -11.15
CA PHE A 67 -4.16 0.37 -12.50
C PHE A 67 -5.58 0.93 -12.42
N THR A 68 -5.84 2.00 -13.18
CA THR A 68 -7.16 2.61 -13.28
C THR A 68 -7.59 2.72 -14.72
N TYR A 69 -8.85 2.32 -14.99
CA TYR A 69 -9.52 2.51 -16.26
C TYR A 69 -10.65 3.52 -16.09
N ASN A 70 -10.50 4.71 -16.65
CA ASN A 70 -11.52 5.76 -16.59
C ASN A 70 -12.62 5.47 -17.62
N LEU A 71 -13.82 5.16 -17.13
CA LEU A 71 -15.01 4.98 -17.97
C LEU A 71 -15.45 6.33 -18.56
N ASN A 72 -15.38 7.36 -17.73
CA ASN A 72 -15.66 8.76 -18.07
C ASN A 72 -14.95 9.69 -17.07
N ASP A 73 -15.30 11.00 -17.10
CA ASP A 73 -14.70 12.00 -16.21
C ASP A 73 -15.04 11.81 -14.74
N TYR A 74 -16.09 11.04 -14.44
CA TYR A 74 -16.66 10.88 -13.10
C TYR A 74 -16.43 9.51 -12.50
N VAL A 75 -16.30 8.47 -13.32
CA VAL A 75 -16.26 7.07 -12.89
C VAL A 75 -15.05 6.35 -13.46
N GLY A 76 -14.35 5.62 -12.63
CA GLY A 76 -13.24 4.75 -13.00
C GLY A 76 -13.28 3.39 -12.29
N LEU A 77 -12.78 2.37 -12.97
CA LEU A 77 -12.50 1.05 -12.41
C LEU A 77 -11.05 1.02 -11.92
N GLU A 78 -10.81 0.41 -10.78
CA GLU A 78 -9.48 0.32 -10.18
C GLU A 78 -9.14 -1.12 -9.82
N ALA A 79 -7.89 -1.51 -10.11
CA ALA A 79 -7.27 -2.71 -9.61
C ALA A 79 -5.99 -2.31 -8.86
N GLU A 80 -5.81 -2.79 -7.65
CA GLU A 80 -4.68 -2.44 -6.78
C GLU A 80 -4.11 -3.69 -6.14
N THR A 81 -2.79 -3.75 -6.03
CA THR A 81 -2.12 -4.71 -5.15
C THR A 81 -1.10 -3.99 -4.29
N THR A 82 -1.06 -4.32 -3.02
CA THR A 82 -0.16 -3.75 -2.02
C THR A 82 0.50 -4.86 -1.24
N GLN A 83 1.80 -4.75 -1.04
CA GLN A 83 2.56 -5.61 -0.16
C GLN A 83 2.99 -4.80 1.06
N PHE A 84 2.52 -5.21 2.23
CA PHE A 84 2.88 -4.63 3.51
C PHE A 84 4.04 -5.38 4.14
N GLN A 85 4.89 -4.65 4.83
CA GLN A 85 5.97 -5.19 5.65
C GLN A 85 5.73 -4.76 7.09
N GLN A 86 5.76 -5.70 8.01
CA GLN A 86 5.75 -5.38 9.42
C GLN A 86 7.15 -5.01 9.88
N THR A 87 7.26 -3.90 10.61
CA THR A 87 8.53 -3.46 11.23
C THR A 87 8.65 -4.09 12.62
N ARG A 88 8.69 -5.42 12.69
CA ARG A 88 8.82 -6.12 13.98
C ARG A 88 10.19 -6.74 14.14
N GLU A 89 10.82 -6.57 15.31
CA GLU A 89 12.02 -7.32 15.72
C GLU A 89 11.62 -8.80 15.87
N GLY A 90 12.10 -9.66 14.96
CA GLY A 90 11.89 -11.10 15.05
C GLY A 90 11.30 -11.83 13.85
N GLY A 91 11.14 -11.16 12.70
CA GLY A 91 10.64 -11.78 11.48
C GLY A 91 9.30 -11.19 11.07
N GLY A 92 9.29 -10.47 9.94
CA GLY A 92 8.11 -9.75 9.48
C GLY A 92 7.12 -10.67 8.79
N ASP A 93 5.88 -10.63 9.23
CA ASP A 93 4.77 -11.17 8.47
C ASP A 93 4.56 -10.31 7.22
N ASN A 94 4.69 -10.92 6.05
CA ASN A 94 4.36 -10.25 4.79
C ASN A 94 2.85 -10.35 4.56
N GLU A 95 2.18 -9.21 4.58
CA GLU A 95 0.78 -9.12 4.21
C GLU A 95 0.65 -8.68 2.75
N ARG A 96 -0.24 -9.34 2.00
CA ARG A 96 -0.54 -8.96 0.61
C ARG A 96 -2.02 -8.66 0.48
N GLN A 97 -2.32 -7.50 -0.06
CA GLN A 97 -3.68 -7.07 -0.34
C GLN A 97 -3.88 -6.94 -1.84
N GLY A 98 -5.02 -7.45 -2.34
CA GLY A 98 -5.48 -7.27 -3.72
C GLY A 98 -6.90 -6.74 -3.71
N LEU A 99 -7.13 -5.56 -4.27
CA LEU A 99 -8.42 -4.86 -4.29
C LEU A 99 -8.82 -4.56 -5.74
N PHE A 100 -10.11 -4.69 -6.03
CA PHE A 100 -10.70 -4.29 -7.31
C PHE A 100 -12.03 -3.59 -7.06
N GLY A 101 -12.29 -2.47 -7.72
CA GLY A 101 -13.55 -1.79 -7.50
C GLY A 101 -13.73 -0.53 -8.33
N VAL A 102 -14.54 0.37 -7.80
CA VAL A 102 -15.00 1.57 -8.49
C VAL A 102 -14.61 2.79 -7.68
N ARG A 103 -14.19 3.84 -8.38
CA ARG A 103 -14.19 5.20 -7.86
C ARG A 103 -15.19 6.06 -8.61
N ALA A 104 -15.86 6.96 -7.92
CA ALA A 104 -16.78 7.92 -8.51
C ALA A 104 -16.66 9.30 -7.85
N GLY A 105 -16.68 10.36 -8.63
CA GLY A 105 -16.50 11.70 -8.09
C GLY A 105 -16.45 12.80 -9.13
N ILE A 106 -15.76 13.86 -8.81
CA ILE A 106 -15.62 15.04 -9.66
C ILE A 106 -14.16 15.27 -10.04
N ARG A 107 -13.95 15.66 -11.30
CA ARG A 107 -12.66 16.00 -11.85
C ARG A 107 -12.67 17.44 -12.32
N LYS A 108 -11.67 18.21 -11.89
CA LYS A 108 -11.41 19.58 -12.31
C LYS A 108 -10.06 19.66 -13.01
N LYS A 109 -9.71 20.83 -13.58
CA LYS A 109 -8.47 21.00 -14.34
C LYS A 109 -7.19 20.62 -13.58
N ARG A 110 -7.14 20.88 -12.26
CA ARG A 110 -5.94 20.66 -11.43
C ARG A 110 -6.12 19.62 -10.33
N TYR A 111 -7.34 19.22 -10.01
CA TYR A 111 -7.60 18.27 -8.94
C TYR A 111 -8.82 17.41 -9.22
N GLY A 112 -8.87 16.27 -8.59
CA GLY A 112 -10.02 15.36 -8.57
C GLY A 112 -10.35 14.95 -7.14
N LEU A 113 -11.63 14.77 -6.86
CA LEU A 113 -12.15 14.24 -5.60
C LEU A 113 -13.10 13.10 -5.93
N PHE A 114 -12.82 11.91 -5.37
CA PHE A 114 -13.62 10.72 -5.64
C PHE A 114 -13.90 10.00 -4.33
N ALA A 115 -15.05 9.34 -4.27
CA ALA A 115 -15.31 8.25 -3.34
C ALA A 115 -14.90 6.93 -4.00
N LYS A 116 -14.45 5.97 -3.20
CA LYS A 116 -14.06 4.64 -3.69
C LYS A 116 -14.72 3.53 -2.88
N VAL A 117 -15.00 2.42 -3.55
CA VAL A 117 -15.40 1.15 -2.94
C VAL A 117 -14.68 0.04 -3.67
N ARG A 118 -13.86 -0.73 -2.96
CA ARG A 118 -13.00 -1.76 -3.56
C ARG A 118 -13.05 -3.04 -2.72
N PRO A 119 -13.90 -4.01 -3.05
CA PRO A 119 -13.80 -5.36 -2.51
C PRO A 119 -12.51 -6.05 -2.96
N GLY A 120 -12.07 -7.02 -2.17
CA GLY A 120 -10.89 -7.79 -2.49
C GLY A 120 -10.51 -8.81 -1.43
N LEU A 121 -9.24 -9.16 -1.42
CA LEU A 121 -8.69 -10.18 -0.54
C LEU A 121 -7.41 -9.65 0.11
N THR A 122 -7.24 -9.94 1.38
CA THR A 122 -5.99 -9.75 2.10
C THR A 122 -5.46 -11.10 2.55
N ARG A 123 -4.19 -11.38 2.27
CA ARG A 123 -3.50 -12.58 2.69
C ARG A 123 -2.46 -12.23 3.73
N PHE A 124 -2.64 -12.79 4.91
CA PHE A 124 -1.71 -12.70 6.03
C PHE A 124 -0.79 -13.92 6.01
N TYR A 125 0.51 -13.73 6.19
CA TYR A 125 1.48 -14.82 6.38
C TYR A 125 1.93 -14.79 7.84
N LEU A 126 1.62 -15.84 8.56
CA LEU A 126 2.13 -16.08 9.90
C LEU A 126 3.41 -16.90 9.78
N LEU A 127 4.55 -16.32 10.07
CA LEU A 127 5.75 -17.07 10.37
C LEU A 127 5.61 -17.64 11.79
N GLY A 128 5.03 -18.82 11.90
CA GLY A 128 5.09 -19.60 13.12
C GLY A 128 6.51 -20.03 13.39
N THR A 129 7.23 -19.33 14.25
CA THR A 129 8.47 -19.83 14.84
C THR A 129 8.16 -20.74 15.99
N THR A 130 7.64 -21.94 15.71
CA THR A 130 7.80 -23.06 16.64
C THR A 130 9.25 -23.55 16.47
N PRO A 131 10.02 -23.69 17.56
CA PRO A 131 11.32 -24.32 17.49
C PRO A 131 11.10 -25.80 17.18
N GLY A 132 11.19 -26.18 15.92
CA GLY A 132 11.00 -27.56 15.47
C GLY A 132 11.28 -27.66 13.97
N PRO A 133 11.59 -28.84 13.43
CA PRO A 133 11.99 -29.02 12.02
C PRO A 133 10.89 -28.79 11.00
N ASN A 134 9.67 -28.45 11.41
CA ASN A 134 8.51 -28.22 10.55
C ASN A 134 7.92 -26.83 10.79
N VAL A 135 8.56 -25.81 10.20
CA VAL A 135 7.96 -24.47 10.10
C VAL A 135 6.94 -24.50 8.98
N PHE A 136 5.65 -24.65 9.31
CA PHE A 136 4.58 -24.53 8.32
C PHE A 136 4.18 -23.05 8.21
N GLU A 137 4.52 -22.44 7.08
CA GLU A 137 4.01 -21.13 6.70
C GLU A 137 2.52 -21.24 6.37
N GLN A 138 1.64 -20.88 7.31
CA GLN A 138 0.19 -20.89 7.08
C GLN A 138 -0.28 -19.49 6.68
N GLY A 139 -0.50 -19.30 5.38
CA GLY A 139 -1.12 -18.09 4.86
C GLY A 139 -2.66 -18.15 4.98
N HIS A 140 -3.23 -17.17 5.67
CA HIS A 140 -4.69 -17.02 5.78
C HIS A 140 -5.19 -15.92 4.84
N THR A 141 -6.07 -16.28 3.90
CA THR A 141 -6.72 -15.30 3.02
C THR A 141 -8.10 -14.93 3.58
N ARG A 142 -8.35 -13.62 3.66
CA ARG A 142 -9.60 -13.04 4.17
C ARG A 142 -10.18 -12.06 3.17
N PHE A 143 -11.51 -12.01 3.13
CA PHE A 143 -12.22 -11.02 2.36
C PHE A 143 -12.06 -9.65 3.00
N ALA A 144 -11.79 -8.66 2.18
CA ALA A 144 -11.64 -7.26 2.58
C ALA A 144 -12.47 -6.34 1.68
N VAL A 145 -12.90 -5.23 2.23
CA VAL A 145 -13.55 -4.14 1.49
C VAL A 145 -12.92 -2.83 1.93
N ASP A 146 -12.40 -2.06 0.98
CA ASP A 146 -11.88 -0.73 1.22
C ASP A 146 -12.91 0.32 0.74
N VAL A 147 -13.28 1.22 1.66
CA VAL A 147 -14.21 2.31 1.41
C VAL A 147 -13.58 3.62 1.85
N GLY A 148 -13.62 4.63 1.00
CA GLY A 148 -12.97 5.89 1.36
C GLY A 148 -13.04 6.98 0.32
N GLY A 149 -12.17 7.97 0.50
CA GLY A 149 -11.99 9.12 -0.38
C GLY A 149 -10.65 9.10 -1.10
N VAL A 150 -10.62 9.74 -2.25
CA VAL A 150 -9.45 9.90 -3.10
C VAL A 150 -9.31 11.38 -3.46
N PHE A 151 -8.15 11.93 -3.26
CA PHE A 151 -7.74 13.23 -3.76
C PHE A 151 -6.64 13.05 -4.80
N GLU A 152 -6.81 13.63 -5.98
CA GLU A 152 -5.81 13.68 -7.04
C GLU A 152 -5.43 15.11 -7.32
N TYR A 153 -4.12 15.37 -7.45
CA TYR A 153 -3.59 16.62 -7.93
C TYR A 153 -2.85 16.40 -9.25
N TYR A 154 -3.35 17.00 -10.32
CA TYR A 154 -2.81 16.84 -11.67
C TYR A 154 -1.64 17.80 -11.90
N LEU A 155 -0.43 17.25 -11.82
CA LEU A 155 0.82 17.99 -12.14
C LEU A 155 0.88 18.33 -13.61
N HIS A 156 0.49 17.36 -14.44
CA HIS A 156 0.44 17.45 -15.89
C HIS A 156 -0.65 16.50 -16.41
N ARG A 157 -0.98 16.59 -17.71
CA ARG A 157 -1.95 15.68 -18.31
C ARG A 157 -1.59 14.19 -18.13
N HIS A 158 -0.29 13.89 -18.10
CA HIS A 158 0.25 12.54 -17.98
C HIS A 158 0.74 12.18 -16.57
N ALA A 159 0.61 13.09 -15.60
CA ALA A 159 1.13 12.85 -14.25
C ALA A 159 0.20 13.41 -13.17
N ALA A 160 -0.04 12.61 -12.13
CA ALA A 160 -0.81 13.03 -10.98
C ALA A 160 -0.18 12.53 -9.67
N LEU A 161 -0.30 13.34 -8.63
CA LEU A 161 -0.14 12.92 -7.25
C LEU A 161 -1.51 12.47 -6.74
N ARG A 162 -1.51 11.43 -5.91
CA ARG A 162 -2.74 10.88 -5.36
C ARG A 162 -2.59 10.58 -3.87
N LEU A 163 -3.63 10.94 -3.14
CA LEU A 163 -3.84 10.65 -1.74
C LEU A 163 -5.13 9.85 -1.60
N ASP A 164 -5.06 8.65 -1.03
CA ASP A 164 -6.21 7.84 -0.68
C ASP A 164 -6.34 7.77 0.85
N VAL A 165 -7.53 7.96 1.35
CA VAL A 165 -7.87 7.79 2.77
C VAL A 165 -9.10 6.90 2.83
N GLY A 166 -9.05 5.86 3.65
CA GLY A 166 -10.18 4.95 3.76
C GLY A 166 -10.13 4.02 4.96
N ASP A 167 -11.19 3.25 5.08
CA ASP A 167 -11.34 2.15 6.03
C ASP A 167 -11.31 0.84 5.25
N THR A 168 -10.31 0.03 5.54
CA THR A 168 -10.19 -1.33 5.01
C THR A 168 -10.80 -2.31 6.01
N MET A 169 -12.02 -2.70 5.76
CA MET A 169 -12.75 -3.66 6.58
C MET A 169 -12.34 -5.08 6.20
N VAL A 170 -11.82 -5.84 7.15
CA VAL A 170 -11.40 -7.24 6.96
C VAL A 170 -12.32 -8.16 7.73
N ARG A 171 -12.86 -9.20 7.05
CA ARG A 171 -13.73 -10.20 7.66
C ARG A 171 -12.92 -11.41 8.10
N PHE A 172 -12.74 -11.56 9.41
CA PHE A 172 -12.08 -12.70 10.02
C PHE A 172 -13.04 -13.88 10.27
N LYS A 173 -12.48 -15.09 10.40
CA LYS A 173 -13.21 -16.31 10.79
C LYS A 173 -13.04 -16.56 12.28
N PRO A 174 -13.98 -17.27 12.92
CA PRO A 174 -13.77 -17.77 14.28
C PRO A 174 -12.52 -18.64 14.34
N GLY A 175 -11.67 -18.40 15.32
CA GLY A 175 -10.41 -19.14 15.47
C GLY A 175 -9.21 -18.53 14.72
N ASP A 176 -9.38 -17.45 13.98
CA ASP A 176 -8.25 -16.68 13.47
C ASP A 176 -7.48 -16.06 14.65
N PHE A 177 -6.16 -16.11 14.59
CA PHE A 177 -5.29 -15.52 15.59
C PHE A 177 -4.05 -14.88 14.96
N PHE A 178 -3.51 -13.89 15.66
CA PHE A 178 -2.23 -13.29 15.36
C PHE A 178 -1.25 -13.59 16.50
N TYR A 179 0.03 -13.72 16.21
CA TYR A 179 1.04 -13.75 17.24
C TYR A 179 1.44 -12.32 17.61
N GLN A 180 1.19 -11.91 18.83
CA GLN A 180 1.62 -10.61 19.36
C GLN A 180 3.08 -10.66 19.81
N ARG A 181 3.54 -11.82 20.27
CA ARG A 181 4.91 -12.22 20.59
C ARG A 181 5.13 -13.65 20.10
N LEU A 182 6.40 -14.11 20.08
CA LEU A 182 6.78 -15.45 19.61
C LEU A 182 6.03 -16.62 20.32
N ASP A 183 5.39 -16.37 21.42
CA ASP A 183 4.79 -17.34 22.35
C ASP A 183 3.34 -17.05 22.79
N GLU A 184 2.79 -15.88 22.43
CA GLU A 184 1.43 -15.50 22.83
C GLU A 184 0.49 -15.34 21.64
N PRO A 185 -0.41 -16.31 21.35
CA PRO A 185 -1.44 -16.17 20.34
C PRO A 185 -2.52 -15.18 20.78
N MET A 186 -2.76 -14.15 19.97
CA MET A 186 -3.88 -13.24 20.17
C MET A 186 -5.04 -13.64 19.26
N PHE A 187 -6.11 -14.16 19.85
CA PHE A 187 -7.31 -14.53 19.09
C PHE A 187 -8.09 -13.30 18.65
N VAL A 188 -8.51 -13.28 17.39
CA VAL A 188 -9.33 -12.21 16.85
C VAL A 188 -10.71 -12.26 17.48
N GLN A 189 -11.06 -11.22 18.23
CA GLN A 189 -12.36 -11.13 18.94
C GLN A 189 -13.48 -10.66 18.01
N ARG A 190 -13.15 -9.85 16.99
CA ARG A 190 -14.13 -9.25 16.10
C ARG A 190 -14.17 -9.95 14.75
N ARG A 191 -15.37 -10.31 14.30
CA ARG A 191 -15.57 -10.87 12.95
C ARG A 191 -15.31 -9.86 11.82
N LEU A 192 -15.45 -8.57 12.10
CA LEU A 192 -15.18 -7.47 11.17
C LEU A 192 -14.24 -6.49 11.85
N SER A 193 -13.04 -6.36 11.30
CA SER A 193 -12.03 -5.41 11.75
C SER A 193 -12.02 -4.20 10.82
N HIS A 194 -12.01 -3.01 11.40
CA HIS A 194 -11.91 -1.73 10.74
C HIS A 194 -10.47 -1.23 10.80
N ASN A 195 -9.84 -1.02 9.64
CA ASN A 195 -8.43 -0.69 9.56
C ASN A 195 -8.27 0.59 8.74
N PHE A 196 -7.85 1.66 9.40
CA PHE A 196 -7.58 2.92 8.71
C PHE A 196 -6.38 2.77 7.77
N GLN A 197 -6.57 3.10 6.50
CA GLN A 197 -5.55 3.03 5.46
C GLN A 197 -5.33 4.39 4.82
N LEU A 198 -4.06 4.77 4.69
CA LEU A 198 -3.60 5.98 4.01
C LEU A 198 -2.63 5.57 2.91
N ASN A 199 -2.90 5.94 1.64
CA ASN A 199 -2.00 5.70 0.53
C ASN A 199 -1.60 7.02 -0.10
N VAL A 200 -0.30 7.19 -0.35
CA VAL A 200 0.26 8.31 -1.11
C VAL A 200 0.97 7.76 -2.33
N GLY A 201 0.64 8.28 -3.52
CA GLY A 201 1.17 7.72 -4.75
C GLY A 201 1.36 8.71 -5.88
N PHE A 202 2.05 8.21 -6.89
CA PHE A 202 2.27 8.90 -8.16
C PHE A 202 1.68 8.06 -9.29
N ALA A 203 0.90 8.71 -10.17
CA ALA A 203 0.24 8.08 -11.30
C ALA A 203 0.73 8.66 -12.63
N LEU A 204 0.99 7.77 -13.57
CA LEU A 204 1.13 8.08 -15.00
C LEU A 204 -0.22 7.86 -15.67
N ARG A 205 -0.59 8.77 -16.59
CA ARG A 205 -1.92 8.85 -17.20
C ARG A 205 -1.77 8.90 -18.73
N PHE A 206 -2.51 8.06 -19.44
CA PHE A 206 -2.41 7.89 -20.91
C PHE A 206 -3.72 7.42 -21.55
#